data_2899f9479914f857e849e4cc9e7601d0
#
_entry.id   2899f9479914f857e849e4cc9e7601d0
#
_cell.length_a   1.000
_cell.length_b   1.000
_cell.length_c   1.000
_cell.angle_alpha   90.00
_cell.angle_beta   90.00
_cell.angle_gamma   90.00
#
_symmetry.space_group_name_H-M   'P 1'
#
loop_
_entity.id
_entity.type
_entity.pdbx_description
1 polymer ?
#
loop_
_entity_poly.entity_id
_entity_poly.type
_entity_poly.pdbx_seq_one_letter_code
_entity_poly.pdbx_strand_id
1 'polypeptide(L)'
;FFRERVGYVFQDPDVQLFCPTVLDELLYGPLQLEISKEEALDRAFEIMKMLGIENLKDRPSYMLSGGEKKKVAIGSVLTMNPEVLLLDEPTNGLDPKTQCFLVELMLALNEAGKTLVIATHDLSLVDELQATVGVLSEEHRMEKTGSAIDILKDEELLLRVNLIHEHIHRHGDMAHRHIHSHYLFHRHGN
;
A
#
# COMPACT_ATOMS: atom_id res chain seq x y z
N PHE A 1 -2.19 -11.69 -21.77
CA PHE A 1 -2.37 -12.74 -20.74
C PHE A 1 -1.84 -12.30 -19.36
N PHE A 2 -0.56 -11.92 -19.23
CA PHE A 2 0.01 -11.48 -17.96
C PHE A 2 -0.59 -10.15 -17.48
N ARG A 3 -0.70 -9.16 -18.38
CA ARG A 3 -1.21 -7.80 -18.07
C ARG A 3 -2.69 -7.76 -17.64
N GLU A 4 -3.46 -8.77 -17.96
CA GLU A 4 -4.86 -8.90 -17.57
C GLU A 4 -5.00 -9.40 -16.13
N ARG A 5 -4.03 -10.19 -15.65
CA ARG A 5 -4.12 -10.91 -14.38
C ARG A 5 -3.32 -10.26 -13.26
N VAL A 6 -2.31 -9.47 -13.58
CA VAL A 6 -1.41 -8.85 -12.59
C VAL A 6 -1.44 -7.35 -12.75
N GLY A 7 -1.88 -6.67 -11.70
CA GLY A 7 -1.84 -5.22 -11.58
C GLY A 7 -0.68 -4.76 -10.71
N TYR A 8 -0.05 -3.64 -11.05
CA TYR A 8 1.02 -3.02 -10.27
C TYR A 8 0.66 -1.59 -9.91
N VAL A 9 0.81 -1.25 -8.63
CA VAL A 9 0.62 0.11 -8.11
C VAL A 9 1.97 0.63 -7.63
N PHE A 10 2.43 1.71 -8.24
CA PHE A 10 3.72 2.33 -7.91
C PHE A 10 3.67 3.06 -6.56
N GLN A 11 4.84 3.16 -5.92
CA GLN A 11 5.02 3.94 -4.70
C GLN A 11 4.60 5.40 -4.92
N ASP A 12 5.11 6.03 -5.98
CA ASP A 12 4.78 7.40 -6.36
C ASP A 12 3.65 7.41 -7.41
N PRO A 13 2.44 7.88 -7.07
CA PRO A 13 1.35 7.95 -8.03
C PRO A 13 1.59 8.93 -9.18
N ASP A 14 2.47 9.93 -9.04
CA ASP A 14 2.80 10.88 -10.13
C ASP A 14 3.55 10.21 -11.28
N VAL A 15 4.21 9.07 -11.04
CA VAL A 15 4.83 8.25 -12.09
C VAL A 15 3.79 7.40 -12.83
N GLN A 16 2.67 7.09 -12.20
CA GLN A 16 1.64 6.22 -12.75
C GLN A 16 0.54 7.00 -13.50
N LEU A 17 0.13 8.17 -12.96
CA LEU A 17 -0.99 8.95 -13.48
C LEU A 17 -0.54 9.90 -14.59
N PHE A 18 -1.09 9.73 -15.79
CA PHE A 18 -0.67 10.50 -16.98
C PHE A 18 -1.84 10.96 -17.87
N CYS A 19 -3.07 10.50 -17.58
CA CYS A 19 -4.24 10.88 -18.36
C CYS A 19 -4.77 12.28 -17.97
N PRO A 20 -5.53 12.96 -18.87
CA PRO A 20 -6.05 14.30 -18.63
C PRO A 20 -6.95 14.43 -17.42
N THR A 21 -7.80 13.42 -17.16
CA THR A 21 -8.75 13.42 -16.05
C THR A 21 -8.71 12.11 -15.28
N VAL A 22 -9.26 12.11 -14.06
CA VAL A 22 -9.42 10.90 -13.25
C VAL A 22 -10.23 9.83 -13.98
N LEU A 23 -11.31 10.22 -14.67
CA LEU A 23 -12.11 9.26 -15.43
C LEU A 23 -11.29 8.64 -16.58
N ASP A 24 -10.54 9.44 -17.32
CA ASP A 24 -9.67 8.94 -18.39
C ASP A 24 -8.62 7.96 -17.87
N GLU A 25 -8.08 8.22 -16.67
CA GLU A 25 -7.11 7.35 -16.01
C GLU A 25 -7.71 5.97 -15.66
N LEU A 26 -8.95 5.95 -15.15
CA LEU A 26 -9.64 4.71 -14.83
C LEU A 26 -10.09 3.93 -16.08
N LEU A 27 -10.34 4.62 -17.17
CA LEU A 27 -10.75 4.00 -18.44
C LEU A 27 -9.58 3.45 -19.24
N TYR A 28 -8.38 4.00 -19.05
CA TYR A 28 -7.22 3.69 -19.89
C TYR A 28 -6.90 2.18 -19.92
N GLY A 29 -6.75 1.56 -18.75
CA GLY A 29 -6.43 0.13 -18.65
C GLY A 29 -7.47 -0.79 -19.32
N PRO A 30 -8.75 -0.70 -18.94
CA PRO A 30 -9.81 -1.49 -19.59
C PRO A 30 -9.89 -1.34 -21.10
N LEU A 31 -9.74 -0.12 -21.62
CA LEU A 31 -9.77 0.12 -23.07
C LEU A 31 -8.55 -0.49 -23.79
N GLN A 32 -7.38 -0.55 -23.15
CA GLN A 32 -6.21 -1.25 -23.70
C GLN A 32 -6.37 -2.78 -23.70
N LEU A 33 -7.27 -3.31 -22.86
CA LEU A 33 -7.65 -4.72 -22.84
C LEU A 33 -8.85 -5.02 -23.77
N GLU A 34 -9.20 -4.08 -24.65
CA GLU A 34 -10.29 -4.20 -25.63
C GLU A 34 -11.68 -4.42 -24.97
N ILE A 35 -11.83 -4.03 -23.70
CA ILE A 35 -13.13 -4.01 -23.01
C ILE A 35 -13.99 -2.94 -23.66
N SER A 36 -15.28 -3.20 -23.85
CA SER A 36 -16.20 -2.22 -24.43
C SER A 36 -16.22 -0.92 -23.61
N LYS A 37 -16.44 0.21 -24.29
CA LYS A 37 -16.48 1.51 -23.61
C LYS A 37 -17.60 1.57 -22.56
N GLU A 38 -18.72 0.92 -22.80
CA GLU A 38 -19.86 0.86 -21.88
C GLU A 38 -19.45 0.11 -20.59
N GLU A 39 -18.89 -1.09 -20.73
CA GLU A 39 -18.42 -1.88 -19.60
C GLU A 39 -17.25 -1.20 -18.86
N ALA A 40 -16.34 -0.56 -19.57
CA ALA A 40 -15.24 0.19 -18.96
C ALA A 40 -15.75 1.37 -18.11
N LEU A 41 -16.79 2.08 -18.58
CA LEU A 41 -17.44 3.14 -17.82
C LEU A 41 -18.12 2.61 -16.58
N ASP A 42 -18.87 1.52 -16.68
CA ASP A 42 -19.54 0.91 -15.52
C ASP A 42 -18.52 0.51 -14.45
N ARG A 43 -17.44 -0.18 -14.84
CA ARG A 43 -16.32 -0.52 -13.93
C ARG A 43 -15.68 0.72 -13.30
N ALA A 44 -15.42 1.76 -14.09
CA ALA A 44 -14.82 3.00 -13.58
C ALA A 44 -15.72 3.64 -12.53
N PHE A 45 -17.03 3.75 -12.76
CA PHE A 45 -17.95 4.34 -11.80
C PHE A 45 -18.11 3.49 -10.52
N GLU A 46 -18.14 2.16 -10.62
CA GLU A 46 -18.13 1.28 -9.45
C GLU A 46 -16.87 1.47 -8.61
N ILE A 47 -15.69 1.51 -9.23
CA ILE A 47 -14.42 1.73 -8.54
C ILE A 47 -14.36 3.13 -7.94
N MET A 48 -14.81 4.18 -8.65
CA MET A 48 -14.87 5.53 -8.10
C MET A 48 -15.74 5.60 -6.85
N LYS A 49 -16.89 4.94 -6.86
CA LYS A 49 -17.80 4.86 -5.72
C LYS A 49 -17.15 4.12 -4.54
N MET A 50 -16.51 2.98 -4.80
CA MET A 50 -15.80 2.19 -3.78
C MET A 50 -14.69 3.01 -3.10
N LEU A 51 -13.96 3.83 -3.89
CA LEU A 51 -12.85 4.65 -3.39
C LEU A 51 -13.30 6.02 -2.84
N GLY A 52 -14.58 6.40 -3.01
CA GLY A 52 -15.12 7.69 -2.60
C GLY A 52 -14.50 8.86 -3.36
N ILE A 53 -14.33 8.73 -4.67
CA ILE A 53 -13.69 9.72 -5.56
C ILE A 53 -14.57 10.17 -6.73
N GLU A 54 -15.88 9.93 -6.68
CA GLU A 54 -16.81 10.26 -7.78
C GLU A 54 -16.80 11.74 -8.13
N ASN A 55 -16.62 12.60 -7.12
CA ASN A 55 -16.54 14.06 -7.28
C ASN A 55 -15.25 14.53 -7.96
N LEU A 56 -14.29 13.64 -8.19
CA LEU A 56 -13.00 13.95 -8.79
C LEU A 56 -12.93 13.59 -10.27
N LYS A 57 -13.96 12.98 -10.85
CA LYS A 57 -13.96 12.35 -12.18
C LYS A 57 -13.40 13.24 -13.30
N ASP A 58 -13.72 14.53 -13.29
CA ASP A 58 -13.33 15.50 -14.31
C ASP A 58 -12.07 16.29 -13.93
N ARG A 59 -11.46 16.00 -12.75
CA ARG A 59 -10.25 16.68 -12.29
C ARG A 59 -8.99 16.09 -12.94
N PRO A 60 -8.04 16.92 -13.31
CA PRO A 60 -6.71 16.44 -13.70
C PRO A 60 -5.90 15.98 -12.49
N SER A 61 -5.03 14.97 -12.70
CA SER A 61 -4.25 14.32 -11.62
C SER A 61 -3.39 15.31 -10.81
N TYR A 62 -2.82 16.33 -11.48
CA TYR A 62 -1.99 17.34 -10.81
C TYR A 62 -2.75 18.26 -9.83
N MET A 63 -4.09 18.24 -9.84
CA MET A 63 -4.95 19.00 -8.91
C MET A 63 -5.42 18.16 -7.70
N LEU A 64 -4.96 16.94 -7.59
CA LEU A 64 -5.33 16.01 -6.52
C LEU A 64 -4.35 16.09 -5.35
N SER A 65 -4.84 15.87 -4.13
CA SER A 65 -3.99 15.62 -2.96
C SER A 65 -3.26 14.27 -3.09
N GLY A 66 -2.20 14.04 -2.30
CA GLY A 66 -1.45 12.79 -2.33
C GLY A 66 -2.34 11.55 -2.09
N GLY A 67 -3.26 11.63 -1.12
CA GLY A 67 -4.21 10.55 -0.84
C GLY A 67 -5.21 10.32 -1.97
N GLU A 68 -5.71 11.39 -2.61
CA GLU A 68 -6.58 11.27 -3.79
C GLU A 68 -5.82 10.65 -4.97
N LYS A 69 -4.58 11.07 -5.25
CA LYS A 69 -3.72 10.46 -6.28
C LYS A 69 -3.51 8.98 -6.04
N LYS A 70 -3.20 8.57 -4.80
CA LYS A 70 -3.00 7.16 -4.45
C LYS A 70 -4.28 6.35 -4.69
N LYS A 71 -5.45 6.87 -4.31
CA LYS A 71 -6.75 6.23 -4.59
C LYS A 71 -6.99 6.08 -6.09
N VAL A 72 -6.70 7.12 -6.88
CA VAL A 72 -6.85 7.06 -8.35
C VAL A 72 -5.88 6.05 -8.95
N ALA A 73 -4.62 6.00 -8.51
CA ALA A 73 -3.62 5.04 -8.97
C ALA A 73 -4.02 3.59 -8.66
N ILE A 74 -4.58 3.31 -7.47
CA ILE A 74 -5.13 2.01 -7.13
C ILE A 74 -6.37 1.72 -8.00
N GLY A 75 -7.26 2.70 -8.15
CA GLY A 75 -8.48 2.59 -8.95
C GLY A 75 -8.20 2.25 -10.41
N SER A 76 -7.20 2.89 -11.05
CA SER A 76 -6.84 2.63 -12.43
C SER A 76 -6.38 1.18 -12.68
N VAL A 77 -5.82 0.55 -11.65
CA VAL A 77 -5.46 -0.88 -11.69
C VAL A 77 -6.68 -1.77 -11.42
N LEU A 78 -7.52 -1.42 -10.43
CA LEU A 78 -8.68 -2.22 -10.07
C LEU A 78 -9.74 -2.30 -11.18
N THR A 79 -9.86 -1.28 -12.04
CA THR A 79 -10.78 -1.31 -13.20
C THR A 79 -10.47 -2.43 -14.19
N MET A 80 -9.22 -2.91 -14.25
CA MET A 80 -8.83 -4.08 -15.04
C MET A 80 -9.21 -5.42 -14.38
N ASN A 81 -9.65 -5.38 -13.11
CA ASN A 81 -10.03 -6.54 -12.29
C ASN A 81 -8.95 -7.64 -12.20
N PRO A 82 -7.69 -7.30 -11.87
CA PRO A 82 -6.60 -8.28 -11.83
C PRO A 82 -6.83 -9.32 -10.71
N GLU A 83 -6.24 -10.51 -10.88
CA GLU A 83 -6.24 -11.57 -9.86
C GLU A 83 -5.17 -11.31 -8.78
N VAL A 84 -4.05 -10.73 -9.20
CA VAL A 84 -2.90 -10.40 -8.34
C VAL A 84 -2.63 -8.91 -8.39
N LEU A 85 -2.44 -8.31 -7.22
CA LEU A 85 -2.05 -6.91 -7.04
C LEU A 85 -0.67 -6.83 -6.40
N LEU A 86 0.26 -6.18 -7.08
CA LEU A 86 1.56 -5.82 -6.56
C LEU A 86 1.50 -4.36 -6.11
N LEU A 87 1.74 -4.09 -4.83
CA LEU A 87 1.64 -2.78 -4.22
C LEU A 87 3.01 -2.39 -3.64
N ASP A 88 3.52 -1.26 -4.09
CA ASP A 88 4.80 -0.72 -3.62
C ASP A 88 4.54 0.47 -2.70
N GLU A 89 4.91 0.33 -1.41
CA GLU A 89 4.72 1.31 -0.34
C GLU A 89 3.32 1.98 -0.39
N PRO A 90 2.22 1.20 -0.30
CA PRO A 90 0.88 1.73 -0.59
C PRO A 90 0.40 2.80 0.39
N THR A 91 0.91 2.83 1.62
CA THR A 91 0.49 3.75 2.69
C THR A 91 1.48 4.89 2.94
N ASN A 92 2.65 4.87 2.30
CA ASN A 92 3.73 5.82 2.56
C ASN A 92 3.31 7.27 2.23
N GLY A 93 3.61 8.20 3.15
CA GLY A 93 3.36 9.64 2.98
C GLY A 93 1.89 10.05 3.03
N LEU A 94 0.98 9.18 3.44
CA LEU A 94 -0.45 9.46 3.53
C LEU A 94 -0.87 9.85 4.96
N ASP A 95 -1.95 10.62 5.05
CA ASP A 95 -2.58 10.92 6.33
C ASP A 95 -3.20 9.66 6.97
N PRO A 96 -3.36 9.61 8.32
CA PRO A 96 -3.84 8.42 9.02
C PRO A 96 -5.20 7.92 8.55
N LYS A 97 -6.12 8.83 8.16
CA LYS A 97 -7.45 8.45 7.67
C LYS A 97 -7.35 7.71 6.34
N THR A 98 -6.51 8.19 5.43
CA THR A 98 -6.29 7.57 4.13
C THR A 98 -5.55 6.24 4.29
N GLN A 99 -4.57 6.15 5.21
CA GLN A 99 -3.90 4.88 5.53
C GLN A 99 -4.89 3.82 6.01
N CYS A 100 -5.71 4.15 7.02
CA CYS A 100 -6.75 3.24 7.53
C CYS A 100 -7.68 2.75 6.42
N PHE A 101 -8.18 3.67 5.58
CA PHE A 101 -9.01 3.32 4.43
C PHE A 101 -8.33 2.34 3.48
N LEU A 102 -7.02 2.54 3.19
CA LEU A 102 -6.29 1.64 2.29
C LEU A 102 -6.04 0.26 2.91
N VAL A 103 -5.81 0.18 4.22
CA VAL A 103 -5.71 -1.11 4.92
C VAL A 103 -7.02 -1.88 4.82
N GLU A 104 -8.15 -1.22 5.13
CA GLU A 104 -9.49 -1.82 4.98
C GLU A 104 -9.76 -2.29 3.54
N LEU A 105 -9.37 -1.49 2.54
CA LEU A 105 -9.49 -1.85 1.14
C LEU A 105 -8.66 -3.10 0.80
N MET A 106 -7.41 -3.17 1.24
CA MET A 106 -6.53 -4.33 1.00
C MET A 106 -7.09 -5.60 1.64
N LEU A 107 -7.59 -5.51 2.86
CA LEU A 107 -8.24 -6.65 3.54
C LEU A 107 -9.49 -7.11 2.77
N ALA A 108 -10.36 -6.18 2.37
CA ALA A 108 -11.56 -6.48 1.60
C ALA A 108 -11.25 -7.11 0.22
N LEU A 109 -10.22 -6.64 -0.46
CA LEU A 109 -9.76 -7.22 -1.73
C LEU A 109 -9.24 -8.66 -1.55
N ASN A 110 -8.52 -8.92 -0.46
CA ASN A 110 -8.04 -10.26 -0.13
C ASN A 110 -9.20 -11.20 0.23
N GLU A 111 -10.16 -10.75 1.03
CA GLU A 111 -11.39 -11.50 1.34
C GLU A 111 -12.21 -11.80 0.08
N ALA A 112 -12.20 -10.90 -0.91
CA ALA A 112 -12.82 -11.10 -2.22
C ALA A 112 -12.03 -12.07 -3.14
N GLY A 113 -10.95 -12.68 -2.63
CA GLY A 113 -10.16 -13.70 -3.33
C GLY A 113 -9.02 -13.14 -4.19
N LYS A 114 -8.68 -11.86 -4.07
CA LYS A 114 -7.49 -11.29 -4.73
C LYS A 114 -6.22 -11.68 -3.97
N THR A 115 -5.15 -11.93 -4.71
CA THR A 115 -3.81 -12.09 -4.12
C THR A 115 -3.11 -10.74 -4.07
N LEU A 116 -2.65 -10.35 -2.86
CA LEU A 116 -1.90 -9.11 -2.67
C LEU A 116 -0.44 -9.44 -2.35
N VAL A 117 0.48 -8.80 -3.05
CA VAL A 117 1.91 -8.81 -2.73
C VAL A 117 2.32 -7.37 -2.46
N ILE A 118 2.75 -7.10 -1.24
CA ILE A 118 3.01 -5.74 -0.75
C ILE A 118 4.49 -5.64 -0.39
N ALA A 119 5.20 -4.70 -0.99
CA ALA A 119 6.52 -4.29 -0.57
C ALA A 119 6.39 -3.08 0.36
N THR A 120 6.92 -3.19 1.58
CA THR A 120 6.87 -2.09 2.55
C THR A 120 7.95 -2.23 3.61
N HIS A 121 8.35 -1.12 4.19
CA HIS A 121 9.16 -1.04 5.41
C HIS A 121 8.31 -0.62 6.64
N ASP A 122 7.01 -0.39 6.46
CA ASP A 122 6.09 0.00 7.53
C ASP A 122 5.64 -1.22 8.33
N LEU A 123 6.25 -1.38 9.52
CA LEU A 123 5.91 -2.48 10.42
C LEU A 123 4.47 -2.40 10.98
N SER A 124 3.86 -1.18 10.99
CA SER A 124 2.47 -1.01 11.39
C SER A 124 1.55 -1.67 10.36
N LEU A 125 1.82 -1.45 9.09
CA LEU A 125 1.08 -2.09 8.00
C LEU A 125 1.21 -3.62 8.05
N VAL A 126 2.42 -4.12 8.35
CA VAL A 126 2.67 -5.56 8.51
C VAL A 126 1.82 -6.15 9.64
N ASP A 127 1.73 -5.45 10.78
CA ASP A 127 0.90 -5.90 11.92
C ASP A 127 -0.59 -5.86 11.60
N GLU A 128 -1.07 -4.81 10.94
CA GLU A 128 -2.49 -4.67 10.62
C GLU A 128 -2.97 -5.73 9.62
N LEU A 129 -2.16 -6.05 8.61
CA LEU A 129 -2.54 -7.02 7.58
C LEU A 129 -2.41 -8.49 8.02
N GLN A 130 -1.61 -8.81 9.05
CA GLN A 130 -1.40 -10.17 9.58
C GLN A 130 -1.09 -11.22 8.51
N ALA A 131 -0.41 -10.81 7.44
CA ALA A 131 -0.08 -11.66 6.30
C ALA A 131 1.18 -12.52 6.54
N THR A 132 1.51 -13.37 5.58
CA THR A 132 2.83 -14.01 5.50
C THR A 132 3.87 -12.97 5.08
N VAL A 133 4.94 -12.85 5.84
CA VAL A 133 5.99 -11.84 5.65
C VAL A 133 7.27 -12.49 5.18
N GLY A 134 7.88 -11.94 4.13
CA GLY A 134 9.25 -12.22 3.73
C GLY A 134 10.13 -11.01 4.05
N VAL A 135 11.21 -11.23 4.79
CA VAL A 135 12.19 -10.19 5.15
C VAL A 135 13.39 -10.27 4.23
N LEU A 136 13.72 -9.15 3.58
CA LEU A 136 14.88 -9.01 2.71
C LEU A 136 16.01 -8.27 3.44
N SER A 137 17.26 -8.71 3.26
CA SER A 137 18.44 -7.98 3.72
C SER A 137 18.83 -6.85 2.76
N GLU A 138 19.79 -6.01 3.17
CA GLU A 138 20.38 -4.97 2.32
C GLU A 138 21.12 -5.54 1.10
N GLU A 139 21.59 -6.80 1.17
CA GLU A 139 22.16 -7.52 0.03
C GLU A 139 21.09 -8.15 -0.88
N HIS A 140 19.82 -7.78 -0.70
CA HIS A 140 18.67 -8.27 -1.48
C HIS A 140 18.47 -9.80 -1.39
N ARG A 141 18.76 -10.38 -0.24
CA ARG A 141 18.54 -11.80 0.04
C ARG A 141 17.35 -12.00 0.97
N MET A 142 16.64 -13.09 0.76
CA MET A 142 15.57 -13.51 1.67
C MET A 142 16.20 -14.04 2.97
N GLU A 143 16.06 -13.29 4.06
CA GLU A 143 16.59 -13.65 5.38
C GLU A 143 15.67 -14.59 6.13
N LYS A 144 14.37 -14.30 6.13
CA LYS A 144 13.37 -15.07 6.86
C LYS A 144 12.00 -14.94 6.19
N THR A 145 11.20 -15.98 6.33
CA THR A 145 9.76 -15.96 5.99
C THR A 145 8.98 -16.51 7.17
N GLY A 146 7.88 -15.86 7.52
CA GLY A 146 7.06 -16.29 8.65
C GLY A 146 5.75 -15.51 8.77
N SER A 147 5.01 -15.74 9.87
CA SER A 147 3.84 -14.91 10.18
C SER A 147 4.28 -13.50 10.59
N ALA A 148 3.38 -12.50 10.41
CA ALA A 148 3.63 -11.14 10.88
C ALA A 148 4.06 -11.11 12.35
N ILE A 149 3.36 -11.87 13.22
CA ILE A 149 3.64 -11.96 14.66
C ILE A 149 5.05 -12.48 14.93
N ASP A 150 5.50 -13.52 14.21
CA ASP A 150 6.82 -14.12 14.44
C ASP A 150 7.96 -13.21 13.96
N ILE A 151 7.71 -12.48 12.87
CA ILE A 151 8.68 -11.52 12.34
C ILE A 151 8.78 -10.29 13.23
N LEU A 152 7.64 -9.72 13.65
CA LEU A 152 7.60 -8.51 14.50
C LEU A 152 8.16 -8.73 15.91
N LYS A 153 8.19 -9.97 16.40
CA LYS A 153 8.82 -10.33 17.68
C LYS A 153 10.32 -10.59 17.60
N ASP A 154 10.87 -10.74 16.40
CA ASP A 154 12.28 -11.03 16.18
C ASP A 154 13.09 -9.73 16.08
N GLU A 155 13.29 -9.06 17.23
CA GLU A 155 14.00 -7.79 17.31
C GLU A 155 15.42 -7.89 16.75
N GLU A 156 16.13 -9.02 16.95
CA GLU A 156 17.47 -9.24 16.44
C GLU A 156 17.49 -9.24 14.91
N LEU A 157 16.51 -9.90 14.28
CA LEU A 157 16.33 -9.85 12.84
C LEU A 157 16.05 -8.43 12.35
N LEU A 158 15.10 -7.74 12.98
CA LEU A 158 14.68 -6.40 12.56
C LEU A 158 15.82 -5.37 12.69
N LEU A 159 16.65 -5.48 13.73
CA LEU A 159 17.87 -4.68 13.88
C LEU A 159 18.90 -4.99 12.78
N ARG A 160 19.12 -6.28 12.51
CA ARG A 160 20.11 -6.72 11.51
C ARG A 160 19.76 -6.26 10.09
N VAL A 161 18.46 -6.16 9.76
CA VAL A 161 17.99 -5.70 8.44
C VAL A 161 17.61 -4.21 8.42
N ASN A 162 17.97 -3.43 9.46
CA ASN A 162 17.71 -1.99 9.57
C ASN A 162 16.23 -1.57 9.51
N LEU A 163 15.29 -2.45 9.86
CA LEU A 163 13.87 -2.11 9.99
C LEU A 163 13.53 -1.42 11.32
N ILE A 164 14.36 -1.62 12.34
CA ILE A 164 14.35 -0.89 13.62
C ILE A 164 15.79 -0.49 13.97
N HIS A 165 15.94 0.52 14.83
CA HIS A 165 17.26 0.99 15.25
C HIS A 165 17.29 1.31 16.75
N GLU A 166 18.48 1.21 17.36
CA GLU A 166 18.72 1.59 18.74
C GLU A 166 19.06 3.08 18.84
N HIS A 167 18.37 3.80 19.72
CA HIS A 167 18.76 5.15 20.13
C HIS A 167 19.41 5.16 21.51
N ILE A 168 20.53 5.87 21.62
CA ILE A 168 21.17 6.16 22.90
C ILE A 168 20.70 7.54 23.36
N HIS A 169 19.84 7.59 24.36
CA HIS A 169 19.48 8.84 25.02
C HIS A 169 20.41 9.13 26.19
N ARG A 170 20.98 10.36 26.22
CA ARG A 170 21.74 10.88 27.37
C ARG A 170 20.84 11.86 28.11
N HIS A 171 20.51 11.55 29.36
CA HIS A 171 19.91 12.47 30.31
C HIS A 171 20.92 12.70 31.46
N GLY A 172 21.71 13.82 31.41
CA GLY A 172 22.79 14.08 32.33
C GLY A 172 23.93 13.05 32.21
N ASP A 173 24.35 12.47 33.30
CA ASP A 173 25.45 11.49 33.35
C ASP A 173 25.00 10.03 33.12
N MET A 174 23.69 9.77 32.96
CA MET A 174 23.19 8.44 32.68
C MET A 174 22.86 8.28 31.19
N ALA A 175 23.51 7.31 30.55
CA ALA A 175 23.16 6.85 29.21
C ALA A 175 22.37 5.56 29.32
N HIS A 176 21.19 5.52 28.71
CA HIS A 176 20.43 4.28 28.58
C HIS A 176 20.04 4.07 27.11
N ARG A 177 19.98 2.79 26.70
CA ARG A 177 19.58 2.39 25.36
C ARG A 177 18.11 2.08 25.35
N HIS A 178 17.40 2.60 24.36
CA HIS A 178 16.04 2.18 24.04
C HIS A 178 15.97 1.76 22.59
N ILE A 179 15.27 0.68 22.34
CA ILE A 179 14.89 0.28 20.98
C ILE A 179 13.69 1.14 20.61
N HIS A 180 13.82 1.97 19.58
CA HIS A 180 12.71 2.66 18.96
C HIS A 180 12.34 1.93 17.68
N SER A 181 11.19 1.26 17.72
CA SER A 181 10.43 1.05 16.51
C SER A 181 9.48 2.23 16.37
N HIS A 182 9.35 2.83 15.20
CA HIS A 182 8.27 3.78 14.92
C HIS A 182 6.88 3.19 15.13
N TYR A 183 6.83 1.93 15.50
CA TYR A 183 5.70 1.03 15.64
C TYR A 183 5.10 0.96 17.05
N LEU A 184 5.83 1.31 18.12
CA LEU A 184 5.32 1.20 19.50
C LEU A 184 4.51 2.43 19.88
N PHE A 185 3.31 2.60 19.35
CA PHE A 185 2.26 3.38 19.99
C PHE A 185 1.60 2.53 21.08
N HIS A 186 1.95 2.85 22.32
CA HIS A 186 1.20 2.63 23.56
C HIS A 186 0.22 1.43 23.62
N ARG A 187 0.70 0.26 24.05
CA ARG A 187 -0.13 -0.60 24.86
C ARG A 187 -0.26 0.06 26.24
N HIS A 188 -1.37 0.74 26.50
CA HIS A 188 -1.79 0.98 27.87
C HIS A 188 -2.11 -0.39 28.48
N GLY A 189 -1.22 -0.88 29.36
CA GLY A 189 -1.53 -2.00 30.22
C GLY A 189 -2.63 -1.59 31.20
N ASN A 190 -3.68 -2.39 31.28
CA ASN A 190 -4.51 -2.52 32.48
C ASN A 190 -3.80 -3.44 33.47
#